data_4c114c7586ded98d3a3dbcef7c8e25b3
#
_entry.id   4c114c7586ded98d3a3dbcef7c8e25b3
#
_cell.length_a   1.000
_cell.length_b   1.000
_cell.length_c   1.000
_cell.angle_alpha   90.00
_cell.angle_beta   90.00
_cell.angle_gamma   90.00
#
_symmetry.space_group_name_H-M   'P 1'
#
loop_
_entity.id
_entity.type
_entity.pdbx_description
1 polymer ?
#
loop_
_entity_poly.entity_id
_entity_poly.type
_entity_poly.pdbx_seq_one_letter_code
_entity_poly.pdbx_strand_id
1 'polypeptide(L)'
;MAKKRANGEGSIRRKPNGRWEGRYTLGIDPITGRAIQKSVSTKTRAECKEKLDRAIPMNHNEDYTVAEWCKLWFETYSKPVIRPNTAKTYENVIENHIVPAIGMVKLKRLTAIQIQKMYNDSKTKGRVQRFEKQTDTELSGSTVRRIHIVLSSVLKQAVKERIIPYNPCDNCRIPPKEKKEMAIIPSEKLGVYLSEAEKYGVLPMFFLELSSGLRRGELLAFLWDDLNVKDRILSVSKQVTRIDGELVITEPKTKNSVRKVALSQQAVDILVREHEQHPDNPILFPSPRTGGYWSPDAVSRINRKLLEMAGIEEHVRFHDLRHTFATRPSPAAWMQRPCPVCWATSAPDSPSTPIRTSPTRCRGARRRRSAASWKRPQPSRTPSRPTRRRRAGAR
;
A
#
# COMPACT_ATOMS: atom_id res chain seq x y z
N MET A 1 32.30 4.37 0.04
CA MET A 1 32.91 3.06 -0.27
C MET A 1 32.09 2.37 -1.35
N ALA A 2 32.69 1.87 -2.43
CA ALA A 2 31.95 1.15 -3.48
C ALA A 2 31.45 -0.19 -2.92
N LYS A 3 30.14 -0.45 -3.07
CA LYS A 3 29.49 -1.67 -2.59
C LYS A 3 30.11 -2.89 -3.32
N LYS A 4 30.66 -3.84 -2.56
CA LYS A 4 31.27 -5.08 -3.09
C LYS A 4 30.18 -5.88 -3.82
N ARG A 5 30.44 -6.33 -5.04
CA ARG A 5 29.49 -7.17 -5.81
C ARG A 5 29.34 -8.54 -5.17
N ALA A 6 28.16 -9.15 -5.34
CA ALA A 6 27.92 -10.49 -4.82
C ALA A 6 28.75 -11.55 -5.55
N ASN A 7 28.95 -12.71 -4.90
CA ASN A 7 29.62 -13.84 -5.51
C ASN A 7 28.89 -14.25 -6.79
N GLY A 8 29.64 -14.38 -7.89
CA GLY A 8 29.09 -14.74 -9.21
C GLY A 8 28.75 -13.55 -10.12
N GLU A 9 28.67 -12.30 -9.62
CA GLU A 9 28.39 -11.11 -10.45
C GLU A 9 29.58 -10.62 -11.29
N GLY A 10 30.72 -11.30 -11.23
CA GLY A 10 31.95 -10.87 -11.85
C GLY A 10 32.55 -9.61 -11.25
N SER A 11 33.73 -9.23 -11.66
CA SER A 11 34.40 -8.02 -11.21
C SER A 11 34.58 -7.02 -12.35
N ILE A 12 34.45 -5.71 -12.07
CA ILE A 12 34.70 -4.65 -13.05
C ILE A 12 35.83 -3.77 -12.49
N ARG A 13 36.91 -3.60 -13.30
CA ARG A 13 38.03 -2.74 -12.96
C ARG A 13 38.43 -1.84 -14.15
N ARG A 14 39.07 -0.73 -13.87
CA ARG A 14 39.69 0.12 -14.88
C ARG A 14 41.12 -0.33 -15.12
N LYS A 15 41.49 -0.55 -16.38
CA LYS A 15 42.86 -0.86 -16.77
C LYS A 15 43.73 0.40 -16.86
N PRO A 16 45.07 0.30 -16.78
CA PRO A 16 45.98 1.43 -16.98
C PRO A 16 45.79 2.15 -18.32
N ASN A 17 45.37 1.43 -19.37
CA ASN A 17 45.09 1.97 -20.68
C ASN A 17 43.73 2.71 -20.76
N GLY A 18 43.11 3.05 -19.63
CA GLY A 18 41.86 3.77 -19.58
C GLY A 18 40.59 2.95 -19.87
N ARG A 19 40.72 1.71 -20.38
CA ARG A 19 39.56 0.82 -20.67
C ARG A 19 39.04 0.13 -19.41
N TRP A 20 37.75 -0.21 -19.43
CA TRP A 20 37.10 -0.99 -18.37
C TRP A 20 37.14 -2.46 -18.72
N GLU A 21 37.52 -3.31 -17.78
CA GLU A 21 37.54 -4.75 -17.87
C GLU A 21 36.56 -5.38 -16.89
N GLY A 22 35.67 -6.23 -17.41
CA GLY A 22 34.81 -7.11 -16.62
C GLY A 22 35.34 -8.53 -16.65
N ARG A 23 35.56 -9.17 -15.51
CA ARG A 23 35.98 -10.58 -15.41
C ARG A 23 34.84 -11.42 -14.83
N TYR A 24 34.65 -12.61 -15.35
CA TYR A 24 33.67 -13.58 -14.87
C TYR A 24 34.22 -15.00 -14.99
N THR A 25 33.68 -15.89 -14.15
CA THR A 25 34.00 -17.32 -14.16
C THR A 25 33.01 -18.04 -15.04
N LEU A 26 33.51 -18.81 -16.03
CA LEU A 26 32.69 -19.61 -16.95
C LEU A 26 32.30 -20.95 -16.30
N GLY A 27 33.13 -21.49 -15.42
CA GLY A 27 32.98 -22.78 -14.78
C GLY A 27 34.28 -23.21 -14.13
N ILE A 28 34.32 -24.48 -13.68
CA ILE A 28 35.53 -25.12 -13.14
C ILE A 28 35.99 -26.15 -14.20
N ASP A 29 37.26 -26.12 -14.51
CA ASP A 29 37.88 -27.09 -15.38
C ASP A 29 37.82 -28.49 -14.71
N PRO A 30 37.17 -29.48 -15.32
CA PRO A 30 36.97 -30.81 -14.69
C PRO A 30 38.27 -31.58 -14.50
N ILE A 31 39.36 -31.22 -15.23
CA ILE A 31 40.65 -31.92 -15.18
C ILE A 31 41.56 -31.24 -14.13
N THR A 32 41.60 -29.92 -14.10
CA THR A 32 42.56 -29.18 -13.26
C THR A 32 41.92 -28.63 -11.97
N GLY A 33 40.59 -28.67 -11.80
CA GLY A 33 39.86 -28.11 -10.69
C GLY A 33 39.93 -26.56 -10.59
N ARG A 34 40.52 -25.89 -11.58
CA ARG A 34 40.70 -24.43 -11.57
C ARG A 34 39.54 -23.70 -12.22
N ALA A 35 39.23 -22.51 -11.73
CA ALA A 35 38.19 -21.67 -12.30
C ALA A 35 38.58 -21.13 -13.67
N ILE A 36 37.78 -21.42 -14.70
CA ILE A 36 37.94 -20.88 -16.04
C ILE A 36 37.40 -19.45 -16.05
N GLN A 37 38.31 -18.45 -16.11
CA GLN A 37 37.95 -17.05 -16.17
C GLN A 37 37.98 -16.50 -17.59
N LYS A 38 36.95 -15.72 -17.95
CA LYS A 38 36.93 -14.90 -19.16
C LYS A 38 36.77 -13.42 -18.82
N SER A 39 37.17 -12.55 -19.74
CA SER A 39 37.06 -11.10 -19.58
C SER A 39 36.44 -10.43 -20.79
N VAL A 40 35.73 -9.34 -20.55
CA VAL A 40 35.20 -8.40 -21.55
C VAL A 40 35.84 -7.04 -21.33
N SER A 41 36.19 -6.30 -22.40
CA SER A 41 36.79 -4.99 -22.29
C SER A 41 36.04 -3.97 -23.14
N THR A 42 35.79 -2.77 -22.58
CA THR A 42 35.02 -1.68 -23.24
C THR A 42 35.61 -0.31 -22.90
N LYS A 43 35.10 0.74 -23.60
CA LYS A 43 35.55 2.12 -23.35
C LYS A 43 34.90 2.71 -22.10
N THR A 44 33.66 2.35 -21.80
CA THR A 44 32.92 2.89 -20.66
C THR A 44 32.60 1.82 -19.60
N ARG A 45 32.40 2.24 -18.35
CA ARG A 45 31.99 1.33 -17.26
C ARG A 45 30.60 0.76 -17.48
N ALA A 46 29.70 1.57 -18.04
CA ALA A 46 28.30 1.16 -18.31
C ALA A 46 28.26 0.03 -19.37
N GLU A 47 28.94 0.22 -20.51
CA GLU A 47 29.06 -0.83 -21.54
C GLU A 47 29.75 -2.09 -21.03
N CYS A 48 30.77 -1.92 -20.14
CA CYS A 48 31.46 -3.05 -19.56
C CYS A 48 30.52 -3.88 -18.67
N LYS A 49 29.68 -3.20 -17.90
CA LYS A 49 28.66 -3.86 -17.07
C LYS A 49 27.66 -4.61 -17.95
N GLU A 50 27.14 -3.96 -18.97
CA GLU A 50 26.14 -4.58 -19.88
C GLU A 50 26.71 -5.81 -20.63
N LYS A 51 27.93 -5.70 -21.18
CA LYS A 51 28.61 -6.84 -21.83
C LYS A 51 28.96 -7.94 -20.85
N LEU A 52 29.34 -7.61 -19.62
CA LEU A 52 29.64 -8.57 -18.58
C LEU A 52 28.37 -9.33 -18.18
N ASP A 53 27.28 -8.61 -17.95
CA ASP A 53 25.99 -9.20 -17.55
C ASP A 53 25.44 -10.14 -18.68
N ARG A 54 25.71 -9.84 -19.95
CA ARG A 54 25.40 -10.74 -21.11
C ARG A 54 26.34 -11.93 -21.24
N ALA A 55 27.63 -11.76 -20.89
CA ALA A 55 28.65 -12.78 -21.08
C ALA A 55 28.70 -13.82 -19.95
N ILE A 56 28.16 -13.51 -18.77
CA ILE A 56 28.10 -14.46 -17.68
C ILE A 56 27.08 -15.55 -18.03
N PRO A 57 27.50 -16.84 -17.98
CA PRO A 57 26.60 -17.93 -18.32
C PRO A 57 25.30 -17.90 -17.53
N MET A 58 24.19 -18.06 -18.23
CA MET A 58 22.91 -18.31 -17.57
C MET A 58 22.91 -19.71 -16.95
N ASN A 59 22.19 -19.90 -15.88
CA ASN A 59 22.02 -21.21 -15.27
C ASN A 59 21.19 -22.09 -16.24
N HIS A 60 21.86 -22.81 -17.12
CA HIS A 60 21.22 -23.56 -18.22
C HIS A 60 20.54 -24.85 -17.77
N ASN A 61 20.82 -25.32 -16.54
CA ASN A 61 20.37 -26.66 -16.10
C ASN A 61 18.90 -26.64 -15.60
N GLU A 62 18.29 -25.47 -15.41
CA GLU A 62 16.94 -25.40 -14.88
C GLU A 62 16.00 -24.77 -15.91
N ASP A 63 15.09 -25.57 -16.43
CA ASP A 63 14.09 -25.16 -17.43
C ASP A 63 12.69 -25.07 -16.81
N TYR A 64 12.57 -24.18 -15.82
CA TYR A 64 11.31 -23.95 -15.11
C TYR A 64 10.21 -23.42 -16.03
N THR A 65 9.00 -23.87 -15.79
CA THR A 65 7.78 -23.18 -16.21
C THR A 65 7.53 -21.96 -15.30
N VAL A 66 6.70 -21.03 -15.74
CA VAL A 66 6.29 -19.89 -14.91
C VAL A 66 5.61 -20.37 -13.62
N ALA A 67 4.78 -21.44 -13.67
CA ALA A 67 4.11 -21.99 -12.49
C ALA A 67 5.10 -22.54 -11.47
N GLU A 68 6.05 -23.39 -11.92
CA GLU A 68 7.08 -23.97 -11.06
C GLU A 68 7.95 -22.91 -10.40
N TRP A 69 8.38 -21.91 -11.18
CA TRP A 69 9.17 -20.80 -10.64
C TRP A 69 8.40 -19.89 -9.69
N CYS A 70 7.13 -19.58 -9.97
CA CYS A 70 6.27 -18.81 -9.06
C CYS A 70 6.15 -19.51 -7.69
N LYS A 71 5.92 -20.82 -7.68
CA LYS A 71 5.82 -21.61 -6.46
C LYS A 71 7.14 -21.61 -5.68
N LEU A 72 8.25 -21.90 -6.36
CA LEU A 72 9.59 -21.90 -5.75
C LEU A 72 9.94 -20.53 -5.18
N TRP A 73 9.71 -19.45 -5.95
CA TRP A 73 9.93 -18.08 -5.51
C TRP A 73 9.07 -17.71 -4.30
N PHE A 74 7.80 -18.10 -4.32
CA PHE A 74 6.88 -17.76 -3.24
C PHE A 74 7.32 -18.43 -1.93
N GLU A 75 7.56 -19.72 -1.93
CA GLU A 75 7.91 -20.47 -0.72
C GLU A 75 9.31 -20.11 -0.20
N THR A 76 10.29 -19.91 -1.09
CA THR A 76 11.69 -19.71 -0.71
C THR A 76 12.03 -18.26 -0.40
N TYR A 77 11.58 -17.31 -1.24
CA TYR A 77 12.04 -15.92 -1.16
C TYR A 77 11.01 -14.96 -0.58
N SER A 78 9.72 -15.23 -0.78
CA SER A 78 8.67 -14.25 -0.45
C SER A 78 8.00 -14.55 0.88
N LYS A 79 7.42 -15.73 1.04
CA LYS A 79 6.62 -16.14 2.20
C LYS A 79 7.33 -15.96 3.56
N PRO A 80 8.64 -16.29 3.70
CA PRO A 80 9.34 -16.14 4.98
C PRO A 80 9.52 -14.70 5.45
N VAL A 81 9.45 -13.72 4.55
CA VAL A 81 9.78 -12.31 4.84
C VAL A 81 8.58 -11.37 4.81
N ILE A 82 7.45 -11.82 4.27
CA ILE A 82 6.23 -11.00 4.16
C ILE A 82 5.21 -11.39 5.23
N ARG A 83 4.31 -10.45 5.56
CA ARG A 83 3.23 -10.71 6.52
C ARG A 83 2.20 -11.72 5.97
N PRO A 84 1.55 -12.53 6.82
CA PRO A 84 0.60 -13.58 6.39
C PRO A 84 -0.48 -13.09 5.41
N ASN A 85 -1.10 -11.95 5.67
CA ASN A 85 -2.12 -11.39 4.76
C ASN A 85 -1.55 -10.95 3.40
N THR A 86 -0.28 -10.57 3.35
CA THR A 86 0.40 -10.25 2.08
C THR A 86 0.73 -11.55 1.34
N ALA A 87 1.19 -12.57 2.07
CA ALA A 87 1.46 -13.89 1.53
C ALA A 87 0.20 -14.47 0.87
N LYS A 88 -0.93 -14.47 1.58
CA LYS A 88 -2.22 -14.91 1.04
C LYS A 88 -2.67 -14.11 -0.19
N THR A 89 -2.38 -12.81 -0.22
CA THR A 89 -2.66 -11.98 -1.40
C THR A 89 -1.79 -12.39 -2.59
N TYR A 90 -0.50 -12.67 -2.37
CA TYR A 90 0.41 -13.10 -3.42
C TYR A 90 0.04 -14.49 -3.95
N GLU A 91 -0.24 -15.42 -3.05
CA GLU A 91 -0.72 -16.77 -3.37
C GLU A 91 -1.98 -16.70 -4.25
N ASN A 92 -3.01 -15.95 -3.82
CA ASN A 92 -4.23 -15.75 -4.62
C ASN A 92 -3.95 -15.15 -6.00
N VAL A 93 -2.99 -14.22 -6.12
CA VAL A 93 -2.63 -13.62 -7.41
C VAL A 93 -1.92 -14.64 -8.30
N ILE A 94 -1.03 -15.43 -7.74
CA ILE A 94 -0.28 -16.47 -8.47
C ILE A 94 -1.25 -17.56 -8.96
N GLU A 95 -2.04 -18.12 -8.06
CA GLU A 95 -2.91 -19.26 -8.35
C GLU A 95 -4.11 -18.92 -9.25
N ASN A 96 -4.72 -17.77 -9.03
CA ASN A 96 -5.97 -17.43 -9.72
C ASN A 96 -5.76 -16.59 -11.00
N HIS A 97 -4.60 -15.98 -11.20
CA HIS A 97 -4.40 -15.06 -12.33
C HIS A 97 -3.14 -15.38 -13.14
N ILE A 98 -2.00 -15.65 -12.51
CA ILE A 98 -0.74 -15.85 -13.24
C ILE A 98 -0.67 -17.27 -13.78
N VAL A 99 -0.82 -18.27 -12.93
CA VAL A 99 -0.68 -19.70 -13.30
C VAL A 99 -1.71 -20.11 -14.36
N PRO A 100 -3.01 -19.78 -14.26
CA PRO A 100 -3.97 -20.15 -15.28
C PRO A 100 -3.70 -19.54 -16.67
N ALA A 101 -3.10 -18.35 -16.71
CA ALA A 101 -2.90 -17.62 -17.96
C ALA A 101 -1.58 -17.96 -18.67
N ILE A 102 -0.47 -18.07 -17.91
CA ILE A 102 0.87 -18.24 -18.46
C ILE A 102 1.70 -19.31 -17.74
N GLY A 103 1.13 -20.04 -16.80
CA GLY A 103 1.86 -20.99 -15.94
C GLY A 103 2.61 -22.08 -16.68
N MET A 104 2.07 -22.57 -17.81
CA MET A 104 2.68 -23.61 -18.63
C MET A 104 3.82 -23.11 -19.53
N VAL A 105 3.98 -21.80 -19.66
CA VAL A 105 5.02 -21.21 -20.49
C VAL A 105 6.39 -21.43 -19.83
N LYS A 106 7.38 -21.89 -20.59
CA LYS A 106 8.75 -21.95 -20.10
C LYS A 106 9.30 -20.56 -19.84
N LEU A 107 9.94 -20.37 -18.68
CA LEU A 107 10.40 -19.05 -18.22
C LEU A 107 11.32 -18.35 -19.25
N LYS A 108 12.21 -19.12 -19.89
CA LYS A 108 13.12 -18.64 -20.94
C LYS A 108 12.41 -18.22 -22.22
N ARG A 109 11.17 -18.67 -22.45
CA ARG A 109 10.36 -18.37 -23.65
C ARG A 109 9.27 -17.32 -23.36
N LEU A 110 9.16 -16.84 -22.13
CA LEU A 110 8.15 -15.86 -21.74
C LEU A 110 8.47 -14.50 -22.37
N THR A 111 7.51 -13.98 -23.13
CA THR A 111 7.63 -12.69 -23.83
C THR A 111 6.77 -11.61 -23.19
N ALA A 112 7.15 -10.35 -23.40
CA ALA A 112 6.34 -9.19 -22.97
C ALA A 112 4.94 -9.17 -23.61
N ILE A 113 4.82 -9.68 -24.87
CA ILE A 113 3.54 -9.77 -25.58
C ILE A 113 2.58 -10.72 -24.88
N GLN A 114 3.05 -11.88 -24.42
CA GLN A 114 2.23 -12.85 -23.69
C GLN A 114 1.76 -12.27 -22.35
N ILE A 115 2.63 -11.56 -21.64
CA ILE A 115 2.28 -10.88 -20.37
C ILE A 115 1.27 -9.76 -20.64
N GLN A 116 1.48 -8.96 -21.69
CA GLN A 116 0.55 -7.87 -22.04
C GLN A 116 -0.83 -8.42 -22.40
N LYS A 117 -0.91 -9.51 -23.15
CA LYS A 117 -2.16 -10.20 -23.46
C LYS A 117 -2.85 -10.67 -22.19
N MET A 118 -2.12 -11.31 -21.26
CA MET A 118 -2.65 -11.70 -19.95
C MET A 118 -3.25 -10.51 -19.17
N TYR A 119 -2.60 -9.33 -19.18
CA TYR A 119 -3.16 -8.14 -18.51
C TYR A 119 -4.44 -7.65 -19.17
N ASN A 120 -4.51 -7.64 -20.49
CA ASN A 120 -5.68 -7.25 -21.24
C ASN A 120 -6.85 -8.22 -21.00
N ASP A 121 -6.57 -9.53 -21.09
CA ASP A 121 -7.57 -10.59 -20.83
C ASP A 121 -8.03 -10.56 -19.37
N SER A 122 -7.11 -10.30 -18.43
CA SER A 122 -7.47 -10.14 -17.01
C SER A 122 -8.39 -8.94 -16.78
N LYS A 123 -8.23 -7.85 -17.52
CA LYS A 123 -9.11 -6.68 -17.40
C LYS A 123 -10.53 -7.02 -17.84
N THR A 124 -10.72 -7.81 -18.88
CA THR A 124 -12.04 -8.10 -19.46
C THR A 124 -12.70 -9.36 -18.92
N LYS A 125 -11.92 -10.40 -18.62
CA LYS A 125 -12.42 -11.75 -18.25
C LYS A 125 -11.72 -12.37 -17.03
N GLY A 126 -10.90 -11.60 -16.32
CA GLY A 126 -10.02 -12.15 -15.30
C GLY A 126 -10.66 -12.36 -13.93
N ARG A 127 -11.93 -12.04 -13.75
CA ARG A 127 -12.58 -12.19 -12.45
C ARG A 127 -12.94 -13.65 -12.19
N VAL A 128 -12.41 -14.20 -11.10
CA VAL A 128 -12.73 -15.55 -10.67
C VAL A 128 -14.20 -15.60 -10.24
N GLN A 129 -14.98 -16.47 -10.84
CA GLN A 129 -16.38 -16.67 -10.49
C GLN A 129 -16.45 -17.36 -9.13
N ARG A 130 -17.05 -16.69 -8.16
CA ARG A 130 -17.22 -17.20 -6.78
C ARG A 130 -18.67 -17.60 -6.46
N PHE A 131 -19.61 -17.08 -7.22
CA PHE A 131 -21.04 -17.29 -7.04
C PHE A 131 -21.69 -17.48 -8.41
N GLU A 132 -22.70 -18.33 -8.49
CA GLU A 132 -23.44 -18.63 -9.75
C GLU A 132 -24.05 -17.39 -10.42
N LYS A 133 -24.50 -16.42 -9.61
CA LYS A 133 -25.13 -15.17 -10.10
C LYS A 133 -24.13 -14.03 -10.36
N GLN A 134 -22.84 -14.30 -10.38
CA GLN A 134 -21.84 -13.26 -10.62
C GLN A 134 -21.81 -12.91 -12.12
N THR A 135 -22.27 -11.71 -12.46
CA THR A 135 -22.30 -11.19 -13.84
C THR A 135 -21.01 -10.47 -14.24
N ASP A 136 -20.30 -9.88 -13.26
CA ASP A 136 -19.07 -9.16 -13.51
C ASP A 136 -17.90 -10.10 -13.82
N THR A 137 -17.32 -9.96 -14.99
CA THR A 137 -16.12 -10.73 -15.41
C THR A 137 -14.84 -9.91 -15.37
N GLU A 138 -14.94 -8.59 -15.24
CA GLU A 138 -13.84 -7.66 -15.33
C GLU A 138 -13.07 -7.52 -14.01
N LEU A 139 -11.74 -7.35 -14.11
CA LEU A 139 -10.91 -6.92 -12.99
C LEU A 139 -10.67 -5.41 -13.03
N SER A 140 -10.68 -4.80 -11.86
CA SER A 140 -10.28 -3.40 -11.71
C SER A 140 -8.83 -3.18 -12.15
N GLY A 141 -8.51 -2.01 -12.69
CA GLY A 141 -7.13 -1.64 -13.04
C GLY A 141 -6.16 -1.76 -11.87
N SER A 142 -6.63 -1.57 -10.63
CA SER A 142 -5.84 -1.78 -9.42
C SER A 142 -5.47 -3.25 -9.17
N THR A 143 -6.35 -4.19 -9.53
CA THR A 143 -6.07 -5.63 -9.43
C THR A 143 -5.06 -6.07 -10.49
N VAL A 144 -5.21 -5.62 -11.74
CA VAL A 144 -4.23 -5.90 -12.81
C VAL A 144 -2.85 -5.33 -12.44
N ARG A 145 -2.80 -4.14 -11.86
CA ARG A 145 -1.55 -3.57 -11.33
C ARG A 145 -0.92 -4.43 -10.23
N ARG A 146 -1.73 -5.04 -9.36
CA ARG A 146 -1.25 -5.97 -8.33
C ARG A 146 -0.67 -7.24 -8.96
N ILE A 147 -1.33 -7.80 -9.97
CA ILE A 147 -0.80 -8.94 -10.76
C ILE A 147 0.58 -8.60 -11.33
N HIS A 148 0.72 -7.41 -11.93
CA HIS A 148 2.00 -6.95 -12.45
C HIS A 148 3.08 -6.84 -11.36
N ILE A 149 2.77 -6.28 -10.19
CA ILE A 149 3.73 -6.13 -9.09
C ILE A 149 4.26 -7.49 -8.63
N VAL A 150 3.37 -8.47 -8.46
CA VAL A 150 3.76 -9.83 -8.05
C VAL A 150 4.59 -10.49 -9.14
N LEU A 151 4.11 -10.54 -10.39
CA LEU A 151 4.82 -11.17 -11.50
C LEU A 151 6.18 -10.52 -11.76
N SER A 152 6.25 -9.19 -11.73
CA SER A 152 7.53 -8.47 -11.89
C SER A 152 8.51 -8.81 -10.76
N SER A 153 8.04 -9.03 -9.52
CA SER A 153 8.89 -9.44 -8.40
C SER A 153 9.42 -10.86 -8.58
N VAL A 154 8.58 -11.78 -9.03
CA VAL A 154 8.93 -13.17 -9.40
C VAL A 154 10.02 -13.17 -10.47
N LEU A 155 9.79 -12.44 -11.56
CA LEU A 155 10.72 -12.40 -12.71
C LEU A 155 12.01 -11.63 -12.39
N LYS A 156 11.97 -10.61 -11.55
CA LYS A 156 13.18 -9.93 -11.04
C LYS A 156 14.09 -10.89 -10.28
N GLN A 157 13.52 -11.81 -9.51
CA GLN A 157 14.32 -12.83 -8.83
C GLN A 157 14.91 -13.82 -9.85
N ALA A 158 14.14 -14.24 -10.86
CA ALA A 158 14.65 -15.10 -11.93
C ALA A 158 15.84 -14.46 -12.69
N VAL A 159 15.82 -13.13 -12.87
CA VAL A 159 16.98 -12.41 -13.44
C VAL A 159 18.16 -12.42 -12.48
N LYS A 160 17.94 -12.26 -11.17
CA LYS A 160 19.03 -12.34 -10.17
C LYS A 160 19.67 -13.73 -10.12
N GLU A 161 18.84 -14.77 -10.21
CA GLU A 161 19.30 -16.18 -10.29
C GLU A 161 19.83 -16.55 -11.67
N ARG A 162 19.80 -15.62 -12.64
CA ARG A 162 20.28 -15.82 -14.01
C ARG A 162 19.56 -16.92 -14.79
N ILE A 163 18.32 -17.17 -14.46
CA ILE A 163 17.45 -18.09 -15.20
C ILE A 163 16.97 -17.42 -16.49
N ILE A 164 16.70 -16.11 -16.43
CA ILE A 164 16.36 -15.27 -17.59
C ILE A 164 17.26 -14.04 -17.68
N PRO A 165 17.55 -13.53 -18.90
CA PRO A 165 18.48 -12.42 -19.08
C PRO A 165 17.92 -11.04 -18.68
N TYR A 166 16.61 -10.86 -18.74
CA TYR A 166 15.90 -9.62 -18.43
C TYR A 166 14.48 -9.92 -17.96
N ASN A 167 13.85 -8.92 -17.33
CA ASN A 167 12.47 -9.05 -16.90
C ASN A 167 11.51 -8.59 -18.00
N PRO A 168 10.75 -9.51 -18.65
CA PRO A 168 9.82 -9.11 -19.71
C PRO A 168 8.67 -8.20 -19.25
N CYS A 169 8.36 -8.14 -17.94
CA CYS A 169 7.37 -7.19 -17.41
C CYS A 169 7.75 -5.73 -17.61
N ASP A 170 9.06 -5.41 -17.72
CA ASP A 170 9.52 -4.02 -17.81
C ASP A 170 9.08 -3.36 -19.13
N ASN A 171 8.75 -4.15 -20.15
CA ASN A 171 8.26 -3.70 -21.45
C ASN A 171 6.71 -3.70 -21.55
N CYS A 172 6.01 -4.01 -20.47
CA CYS A 172 4.53 -4.05 -20.46
C CYS A 172 3.92 -2.72 -20.03
N ARG A 173 2.76 -2.40 -20.62
CA ARG A 173 1.94 -1.26 -20.22
C ARG A 173 0.92 -1.68 -19.18
N ILE A 174 0.94 -1.00 -18.04
CA ILE A 174 0.03 -1.25 -16.93
C ILE A 174 -1.15 -0.28 -17.03
N PRO A 175 -2.41 -0.73 -16.80
CA PRO A 175 -3.55 0.18 -16.76
C PRO A 175 -3.32 1.35 -15.79
N PRO A 176 -3.78 2.56 -16.13
CA PRO A 176 -3.67 3.72 -15.24
C PRO A 176 -4.41 3.44 -13.92
N LYS A 177 -3.96 4.06 -12.84
CA LYS A 177 -4.68 4.02 -11.57
C LYS A 177 -5.90 4.95 -11.68
N GLU A 178 -7.06 4.38 -11.65
CA GLU A 178 -8.30 5.15 -11.55
C GLU A 178 -8.31 5.94 -10.23
N LYS A 179 -8.48 7.23 -10.31
CA LYS A 179 -8.73 8.09 -9.14
C LYS A 179 -10.22 7.92 -8.81
N LYS A 180 -10.52 7.17 -7.75
CA LYS A 180 -11.87 7.18 -7.19
C LYS A 180 -11.93 8.29 -6.16
N GLU A 181 -12.91 9.16 -6.29
CA GLU A 181 -13.23 10.10 -5.21
C GLU A 181 -13.62 9.32 -3.95
N MET A 182 -13.17 9.84 -2.82
CA MET A 182 -13.50 9.22 -1.54
C MET A 182 -14.88 9.69 -1.13
N ALA A 183 -15.79 8.74 -0.97
CA ALA A 183 -17.10 9.04 -0.43
C ALA A 183 -16.99 9.39 1.07
N ILE A 184 -17.64 10.46 1.48
CA ILE A 184 -17.74 10.91 2.87
C ILE A 184 -19.21 11.03 3.27
N ILE A 185 -19.50 10.88 4.57
CA ILE A 185 -20.86 11.12 5.06
C ILE A 185 -21.11 12.63 5.03
N PRO A 186 -22.18 13.12 4.38
CA PRO A 186 -22.57 14.53 4.41
C PRO A 186 -22.81 15.01 5.85
N SER A 187 -22.44 16.26 6.12
CA SER A 187 -22.50 16.78 7.51
C SER A 187 -23.89 16.79 8.08
N GLU A 188 -24.89 17.05 7.25
CA GLU A 188 -26.32 17.06 7.59
C GLU A 188 -26.87 15.67 7.90
N LYS A 189 -26.30 14.62 7.31
CA LYS A 189 -26.74 13.23 7.52
C LYS A 189 -26.06 12.57 8.72
N LEU A 190 -25.00 13.18 9.27
CA LEU A 190 -24.22 12.55 10.33
C LEU A 190 -25.02 12.33 11.63
N GLY A 191 -25.86 13.30 12.02
CA GLY A 191 -26.73 13.17 13.19
C GLY A 191 -27.68 11.99 13.06
N VAL A 192 -28.26 11.82 11.87
CA VAL A 192 -29.15 10.68 11.58
C VAL A 192 -28.36 9.37 11.63
N TYR A 193 -27.17 9.31 11.02
CA TYR A 193 -26.29 8.13 11.04
C TYR A 193 -25.95 7.69 12.48
N LEU A 194 -25.58 8.64 13.35
CA LEU A 194 -25.27 8.34 14.76
C LEU A 194 -26.51 7.92 15.55
N SER A 195 -27.68 8.51 15.27
CA SER A 195 -28.96 8.09 15.87
C SER A 195 -29.32 6.65 15.49
N GLU A 196 -29.08 6.25 14.22
CA GLU A 196 -29.29 4.86 13.80
C GLU A 196 -28.24 3.92 14.43
N ALA A 197 -27.00 4.38 14.63
CA ALA A 197 -25.98 3.61 15.36
C ALA A 197 -26.34 3.38 16.82
N GLU A 198 -27.01 4.34 17.47
CA GLU A 198 -27.53 4.20 18.84
C GLU A 198 -28.67 3.18 18.91
N LYS A 199 -29.66 3.31 18.06
CA LYS A 199 -30.79 2.35 17.96
C LYS A 199 -30.30 0.92 17.70
N TYR A 200 -29.17 0.78 16.98
CA TYR A 200 -28.54 -0.49 16.69
C TYR A 200 -27.62 -1.01 17.81
N GLY A 201 -27.39 -0.21 18.85
CA GLY A 201 -26.53 -0.56 20.00
C GLY A 201 -25.04 -0.55 19.68
N VAL A 202 -24.60 0.27 18.72
CA VAL A 202 -23.18 0.36 18.31
C VAL A 202 -22.65 1.80 18.28
N LEU A 203 -23.39 2.74 18.86
CA LEU A 203 -23.01 4.15 18.90
C LEU A 203 -21.59 4.38 19.42
N PRO A 204 -21.13 3.79 20.55
CA PRO A 204 -19.82 4.07 21.11
C PRO A 204 -18.68 3.78 20.12
N MET A 205 -18.76 2.66 19.41
CA MET A 205 -17.76 2.25 18.44
C MET A 205 -17.73 3.18 17.22
N PHE A 206 -18.87 3.52 16.64
CA PHE A 206 -18.94 4.40 15.46
C PHE A 206 -18.68 5.86 15.79
N PHE A 207 -19.07 6.30 16.99
CA PHE A 207 -18.74 7.64 17.49
C PHE A 207 -17.23 7.80 17.67
N LEU A 208 -16.57 6.82 18.29
CA LEU A 208 -15.12 6.84 18.45
C LEU A 208 -14.40 6.86 17.09
N GLU A 209 -14.83 6.07 16.11
CA GLU A 209 -14.26 6.10 14.76
C GLU A 209 -14.37 7.47 14.10
N LEU A 210 -15.55 8.09 14.14
CA LEU A 210 -15.83 9.39 13.54
C LEU A 210 -15.17 10.56 14.29
N SER A 211 -14.83 10.39 15.56
CA SER A 211 -14.16 11.42 16.37
C SER A 211 -12.64 11.30 16.43
N SER A 212 -12.08 10.13 16.12
CA SER A 212 -10.66 9.85 16.25
C SER A 212 -9.98 9.44 14.94
N GLY A 213 -10.76 9.00 13.95
CA GLY A 213 -10.27 8.57 12.66
C GLY A 213 -9.30 7.40 12.74
N LEU A 214 -9.57 6.43 13.59
CA LEU A 214 -8.79 5.20 13.77
C LEU A 214 -8.87 4.30 12.52
N ARG A 215 -7.95 3.36 12.39
CA ARG A 215 -8.14 2.27 11.43
C ARG A 215 -9.07 1.23 12.01
N ARG A 216 -9.94 0.62 11.19
CA ARG A 216 -10.89 -0.42 11.63
C ARG A 216 -10.27 -1.48 12.53
N GLY A 217 -9.11 -2.01 12.17
CA GLY A 217 -8.43 -3.02 12.97
C GLY A 217 -7.91 -2.50 14.31
N GLU A 218 -7.50 -1.23 14.38
CA GLU A 218 -7.09 -0.56 15.62
C GLU A 218 -8.29 -0.38 16.54
N LEU A 219 -9.41 0.16 16.00
CA LEU A 219 -10.65 0.39 16.72
C LEU A 219 -11.18 -0.88 17.42
N LEU A 220 -11.10 -2.01 16.72
CA LEU A 220 -11.63 -3.28 17.22
C LEU A 220 -10.71 -4.01 18.20
N ALA A 221 -9.48 -3.53 18.39
CA ALA A 221 -8.48 -4.17 19.23
C ALA A 221 -8.38 -3.58 20.64
N PHE A 222 -9.10 -2.50 20.93
CA PHE A 222 -8.99 -1.82 22.21
C PHE A 222 -9.49 -2.66 23.39
N LEU A 223 -8.72 -2.60 24.44
CA LEU A 223 -9.11 -3.01 25.77
C LEU A 223 -9.46 -1.76 26.58
N TRP A 224 -10.20 -1.94 27.68
CA TRP A 224 -10.50 -0.85 28.60
C TRP A 224 -9.24 -0.18 29.15
N ASP A 225 -8.20 -0.95 29.44
CA ASP A 225 -6.91 -0.44 29.94
C ASP A 225 -6.13 0.41 28.92
N ASP A 226 -6.48 0.37 27.64
CA ASP A 226 -5.88 1.26 26.66
C ASP A 226 -6.40 2.71 26.78
N LEU A 227 -7.49 2.93 27.52
CA LEU A 227 -8.12 4.23 27.74
C LEU A 227 -7.72 4.80 29.11
N ASN A 228 -6.98 5.90 29.12
CA ASN A 228 -6.81 6.72 30.31
C ASN A 228 -7.96 7.73 30.38
N VAL A 229 -8.95 7.43 31.20
CA VAL A 229 -10.17 8.25 31.38
C VAL A 229 -9.82 9.65 31.92
N LYS A 230 -8.89 9.73 32.90
CA LYS A 230 -8.49 10.99 33.53
C LYS A 230 -7.82 11.95 32.55
N ASP A 231 -6.89 11.45 31.75
CA ASP A 231 -6.16 12.26 30.78
C ASP A 231 -6.87 12.32 29.42
N ARG A 232 -7.93 11.55 29.24
CA ARG A 232 -8.69 11.42 27.98
C ARG A 232 -7.82 10.98 26.82
N ILE A 233 -6.94 10.02 27.08
CA ILE A 233 -5.97 9.52 26.10
C ILE A 233 -6.24 8.05 25.82
N LEU A 234 -6.39 7.72 24.52
CA LEU A 234 -6.49 6.35 24.03
C LEU A 234 -5.17 5.93 23.40
N SER A 235 -4.62 4.80 23.84
CA SER A 235 -3.33 4.27 23.39
C SER A 235 -3.51 3.26 22.27
N VAL A 236 -3.02 3.58 21.06
CA VAL A 236 -3.07 2.69 19.88
C VAL A 236 -1.78 1.91 19.80
N SER A 237 -1.81 0.61 20.13
CA SER A 237 -0.63 -0.27 20.15
C SER A 237 -0.84 -1.60 19.43
N LYS A 238 -2.08 -1.95 19.09
CA LYS A 238 -2.49 -3.24 18.52
C LYS A 238 -3.61 -3.09 17.51
N GLN A 239 -3.84 -4.14 16.74
CA GLN A 239 -4.93 -4.22 15.76
C GLN A 239 -5.49 -5.64 15.68
N VAL A 240 -6.79 -5.77 15.48
CA VAL A 240 -7.44 -7.04 15.10
C VAL A 240 -7.32 -7.22 13.60
N THR A 241 -6.90 -8.40 13.19
CA THR A 241 -6.86 -8.80 11.77
C THR A 241 -7.42 -10.21 11.63
N ARG A 242 -7.92 -10.55 10.45
CA ARG A 242 -8.37 -11.92 10.16
C ARG A 242 -7.31 -12.64 9.35
N ILE A 243 -6.84 -13.77 9.85
CA ILE A 243 -5.87 -14.65 9.20
C ILE A 243 -6.49 -16.04 9.17
N ASP A 244 -6.62 -16.63 8.01
CA ASP A 244 -7.17 -17.99 7.79
C ASP A 244 -8.52 -18.27 8.47
N GLY A 245 -9.34 -17.23 8.57
CA GLY A 245 -10.66 -17.32 9.19
C GLY A 245 -10.71 -16.92 10.65
N GLU A 246 -9.59 -16.90 11.34
CA GLU A 246 -9.47 -16.57 12.75
C GLU A 246 -9.15 -15.10 12.99
N LEU A 247 -9.62 -14.56 14.11
CA LEU A 247 -9.30 -13.20 14.54
C LEU A 247 -8.01 -13.23 15.35
N VAL A 248 -7.01 -12.53 14.87
CA VAL A 248 -5.67 -12.47 15.50
C VAL A 248 -5.34 -11.02 15.85
N ILE A 249 -4.83 -10.83 17.08
CA ILE A 249 -4.28 -9.54 17.49
C ILE A 249 -2.83 -9.47 17.02
N THR A 250 -2.52 -8.39 16.32
CA THR A 250 -1.18 -8.14 15.80
C THR A 250 -0.73 -6.72 16.10
N GLU A 251 0.58 -6.52 16.15
CA GLU A 251 1.14 -5.16 16.20
C GLU A 251 0.82 -4.39 14.91
N PRO A 252 0.73 -3.05 14.98
CA PRO A 252 0.55 -2.22 13.82
C PRO A 252 1.67 -2.39 12.78
N LYS A 253 1.38 -2.04 11.51
CA LYS A 253 2.31 -2.25 10.39
C LYS A 253 3.62 -1.46 10.49
N THR A 254 3.62 -0.33 11.17
CA THR A 254 4.78 0.57 11.29
C THR A 254 4.89 1.08 12.71
N LYS A 255 6.11 1.41 13.16
CA LYS A 255 6.37 2.04 14.47
C LYS A 255 5.59 3.35 14.65
N ASN A 256 5.39 4.11 13.57
CA ASN A 256 4.59 5.35 13.59
C ASN A 256 3.07 5.11 13.76
N SER A 257 2.62 3.87 13.71
CA SER A 257 1.20 3.53 13.98
C SER A 257 0.92 3.40 15.47
N VAL A 258 1.94 3.17 16.30
CA VAL A 258 1.83 3.25 17.77
C VAL A 258 1.74 4.74 18.12
N ARG A 259 0.63 5.14 18.70
CA ARG A 259 0.34 6.56 19.00
C ARG A 259 -0.67 6.69 20.11
N LYS A 260 -0.70 7.87 20.71
CA LYS A 260 -1.74 8.29 21.65
C LYS A 260 -2.72 9.22 20.94
N VAL A 261 -4.00 9.04 21.17
CA VAL A 261 -5.08 9.84 20.60
C VAL A 261 -5.81 10.53 21.75
N ALA A 262 -5.86 11.85 21.72
CA ALA A 262 -6.65 12.62 22.67
C ALA A 262 -8.14 12.55 22.28
N LEU A 263 -8.99 12.26 23.24
CA LEU A 263 -10.44 12.18 23.06
C LEU A 263 -11.13 13.42 23.64
N SER A 264 -12.30 13.73 23.10
CA SER A 264 -13.20 14.70 23.73
C SER A 264 -13.82 14.12 25.00
N GLN A 265 -14.28 14.98 25.91
CA GLN A 265 -15.00 14.53 27.11
C GLN A 265 -16.22 13.70 26.74
N GLN A 266 -16.99 14.15 25.74
CA GLN A 266 -18.16 13.43 25.24
C GLN A 266 -17.81 12.00 24.75
N ALA A 267 -16.68 11.82 24.08
CA ALA A 267 -16.25 10.49 23.64
C ALA A 267 -15.93 9.59 24.85
N VAL A 268 -15.26 10.13 25.84
CA VAL A 268 -14.95 9.40 27.09
C VAL A 268 -16.23 9.02 27.83
N ASP A 269 -17.17 9.94 27.97
CA ASP A 269 -18.45 9.68 28.67
C ASP A 269 -19.26 8.57 27.98
N ILE A 270 -19.28 8.56 26.65
CA ILE A 270 -19.93 7.49 25.88
C ILE A 270 -19.22 6.14 26.12
N LEU A 271 -17.89 6.12 26.14
CA LEU A 271 -17.13 4.90 26.36
C LEU A 271 -17.26 4.37 27.80
N VAL A 272 -17.33 5.25 28.78
CA VAL A 272 -17.57 4.86 30.19
C VAL A 272 -18.93 4.20 30.33
N ARG A 273 -19.99 4.79 29.77
CA ARG A 273 -21.33 4.18 29.76
C ARG A 273 -21.37 2.82 29.04
N GLU A 274 -20.59 2.67 27.97
CA GLU A 274 -20.48 1.38 27.28
C GLU A 274 -19.86 0.35 28.20
N HIS A 275 -18.77 0.69 28.91
CA HIS A 275 -18.08 -0.22 29.81
C HIS A 275 -18.97 -0.63 31.00
N GLU A 276 -19.81 0.28 31.53
CA GLU A 276 -20.77 0.00 32.60
C GLU A 276 -21.77 -1.12 32.22
N GLN A 277 -22.02 -1.35 30.94
CA GLN A 277 -22.89 -2.44 30.47
C GLN A 277 -22.22 -3.82 30.50
N HIS A 278 -20.89 -3.88 30.53
CA HIS A 278 -20.09 -5.12 30.55
C HIS A 278 -18.79 -4.96 31.34
N PRO A 279 -18.87 -4.62 32.65
CA PRO A 279 -17.72 -4.23 33.46
C PRO A 279 -16.65 -5.30 33.59
N ASP A 280 -17.03 -6.58 33.54
CA ASP A 280 -16.11 -7.71 33.63
C ASP A 280 -15.40 -8.06 32.32
N ASN A 281 -15.78 -7.43 31.21
CA ASN A 281 -15.16 -7.71 29.92
C ASN A 281 -14.02 -6.73 29.65
N PRO A 282 -12.76 -7.18 29.48
CA PRO A 282 -11.64 -6.30 29.23
C PRO A 282 -11.68 -5.63 27.85
N ILE A 283 -12.47 -6.13 26.90
CA ILE A 283 -12.59 -5.60 25.56
C ILE A 283 -13.48 -4.35 25.57
N LEU A 284 -12.99 -3.25 25.01
CA LEU A 284 -13.73 -1.99 24.98
C LEU A 284 -15.07 -2.10 24.22
N PHE A 285 -15.09 -2.86 23.12
CA PHE A 285 -16.28 -3.14 22.32
C PHE A 285 -16.42 -4.66 22.15
N PRO A 286 -17.03 -5.36 23.11
CA PRO A 286 -17.23 -6.80 22.98
C PRO A 286 -18.31 -7.10 21.94
N SER A 287 -18.15 -8.20 21.21
CA SER A 287 -19.19 -8.70 20.30
C SER A 287 -20.36 -9.25 21.12
N PRO A 288 -21.60 -8.80 20.91
CA PRO A 288 -22.77 -9.28 21.67
C PRO A 288 -22.99 -10.79 21.54
N ARG A 289 -22.53 -11.39 20.43
CA ARG A 289 -22.71 -12.82 20.15
C ARG A 289 -21.68 -13.70 20.85
N THR A 290 -20.45 -13.21 21.02
CA THR A 290 -19.33 -14.06 21.49
C THR A 290 -18.63 -13.54 22.72
N GLY A 291 -18.90 -12.30 23.15
CA GLY A 291 -18.15 -11.60 24.21
C GLY A 291 -16.71 -11.25 23.81
N GLY A 292 -16.22 -11.74 22.66
CA GLY A 292 -14.88 -11.50 22.14
C GLY A 292 -14.81 -10.33 21.15
N TYR A 293 -13.70 -10.27 20.42
CA TYR A 293 -13.51 -9.20 19.40
C TYR A 293 -14.52 -9.29 18.26
N TRP A 294 -14.95 -8.14 17.76
CA TRP A 294 -15.74 -8.06 16.54
C TRP A 294 -14.95 -8.51 15.31
N SER A 295 -15.61 -9.28 14.44
CA SER A 295 -15.07 -9.51 13.09
C SER A 295 -15.08 -8.21 12.29
N PRO A 296 -13.95 -7.82 11.67
CA PRO A 296 -13.90 -6.65 10.79
C PRO A 296 -14.95 -6.65 9.67
N ASP A 297 -15.34 -7.83 9.19
CA ASP A 297 -16.36 -7.97 8.15
C ASP A 297 -17.77 -7.72 8.69
N ALA A 298 -18.04 -8.13 9.95
CA ALA A 298 -19.31 -7.85 10.61
C ALA A 298 -19.54 -6.35 10.78
N VAL A 299 -18.51 -5.63 11.26
CA VAL A 299 -18.57 -4.17 11.42
C VAL A 299 -18.77 -3.45 10.08
N SER A 300 -18.15 -3.93 9.00
CA SER A 300 -18.41 -3.38 7.67
C SER A 300 -19.85 -3.61 7.18
N ARG A 301 -20.46 -4.75 7.53
CA ARG A 301 -21.87 -5.01 7.22
C ARG A 301 -22.79 -4.11 8.03
N ILE A 302 -22.49 -3.90 9.31
CA ILE A 302 -23.23 -2.98 10.16
C ILE A 302 -23.15 -1.56 9.60
N ASN A 303 -21.96 -1.06 9.24
CA ASN A 303 -21.80 0.25 8.62
C ASN A 303 -22.72 0.41 7.40
N ARG A 304 -22.76 -0.58 6.51
CA ARG A 304 -23.66 -0.55 5.33
C ARG A 304 -25.12 -0.42 5.73
N LYS A 305 -25.54 -1.22 6.72
CA LYS A 305 -26.92 -1.17 7.22
C LYS A 305 -27.26 0.18 7.86
N LEU A 306 -26.34 0.78 8.61
CA LEU A 306 -26.53 2.12 9.18
C LEU A 306 -26.66 3.20 8.11
N LEU A 307 -25.89 3.12 7.04
CA LEU A 307 -25.99 4.05 5.90
C LEU A 307 -27.35 3.91 5.20
N GLU A 308 -27.80 2.69 4.97
CA GLU A 308 -29.14 2.41 4.39
C GLU A 308 -30.26 2.98 5.30
N MET A 309 -30.21 2.74 6.62
CA MET A 309 -31.18 3.24 7.58
C MET A 309 -31.17 4.77 7.69
N ALA A 310 -30.01 5.40 7.55
CA ALA A 310 -29.84 6.85 7.55
C ALA A 310 -30.20 7.52 6.19
N GLY A 311 -30.61 6.74 5.19
CA GLY A 311 -30.94 7.25 3.86
C GLY A 311 -29.72 7.86 3.15
N ILE A 312 -28.54 7.29 3.34
CA ILE A 312 -27.27 7.72 2.72
C ILE A 312 -27.02 6.79 1.52
N GLU A 313 -27.19 7.34 0.31
CA GLU A 313 -27.06 6.57 -0.94
C GLU A 313 -25.60 6.40 -1.36
N GLU A 314 -24.71 7.28 -0.91
CA GLU A 314 -23.29 7.22 -1.20
C GLU A 314 -22.67 5.94 -0.61
N HIS A 315 -21.86 5.26 -1.42
CA HIS A 315 -21.15 4.06 -0.97
C HIS A 315 -19.96 4.41 -0.07
N VAL A 316 -20.25 4.77 1.19
CA VAL A 316 -19.24 5.07 2.21
C VAL A 316 -18.79 3.78 2.88
N ARG A 317 -17.57 3.31 2.57
CA ARG A 317 -17.00 2.13 3.23
C ARG A 317 -16.60 2.48 4.67
N PHE A 318 -16.48 1.50 5.54
CA PHE A 318 -16.05 1.74 6.92
C PHE A 318 -14.72 2.54 7.00
N HIS A 319 -13.76 2.26 6.11
CA HIS A 319 -12.50 3.00 6.07
C HIS A 319 -12.67 4.47 5.64
N ASP A 320 -13.72 4.78 4.91
CA ASP A 320 -14.03 6.14 4.45
C ASP A 320 -14.61 7.02 5.59
N LEU A 321 -15.06 6.42 6.72
CA LEU A 321 -15.39 7.15 7.94
C LEU A 321 -14.18 7.92 8.48
N ARG A 322 -12.99 7.34 8.40
CA ARG A 322 -11.74 8.03 8.72
C ARG A 322 -11.48 9.21 7.78
N HIS A 323 -11.86 9.12 6.51
CA HIS A 323 -11.78 10.26 5.59
C HIS A 323 -12.82 11.33 5.94
N THR A 324 -14.01 10.92 6.35
CA THR A 324 -15.04 11.83 6.90
C THR A 324 -14.50 12.63 8.09
N PHE A 325 -13.76 11.99 9.01
CA PHE A 325 -13.06 12.68 10.11
C PHE A 325 -11.99 13.66 9.59
N ALA A 326 -11.16 13.24 8.62
CA ALA A 326 -10.01 14.02 8.15
C ALA A 326 -10.37 15.24 7.29
N THR A 327 -11.55 15.23 6.64
CA THR A 327 -12.00 16.31 5.75
C THR A 327 -12.77 17.42 6.49
N ARG A 328 -13.04 17.25 7.77
CA ARG A 328 -13.81 18.22 8.56
C ARG A 328 -12.96 19.36 9.10
N PRO A 329 -13.45 20.59 9.04
CA PRO A 329 -12.84 21.71 9.74
C PRO A 329 -13.03 21.50 11.25
N SER A 330 -11.99 21.12 11.96
CA SER A 330 -11.91 20.92 13.42
C SER A 330 -12.97 19.97 14.04
N PRO A 331 -12.55 18.91 14.74
CA PRO A 331 -13.47 18.04 15.50
C PRO A 331 -14.34 18.79 16.53
N ALA A 332 -13.84 19.91 17.06
CA ALA A 332 -14.56 20.73 18.03
C ALA A 332 -15.83 21.40 17.46
N ALA A 333 -15.86 21.71 16.17
CA ALA A 333 -16.98 22.50 15.61
C ALA A 333 -18.29 21.72 15.44
N TRP A 334 -18.23 20.38 15.22
CA TRP A 334 -19.46 19.57 15.11
C TRP A 334 -19.81 18.83 16.41
N MET A 335 -18.82 18.61 17.28
CA MET A 335 -19.06 18.09 18.63
C MET A 335 -19.81 19.10 19.52
N GLN A 336 -19.76 20.38 19.17
CA GLN A 336 -20.54 21.43 19.85
C GLN A 336 -21.99 21.55 19.34
N ARG A 337 -22.34 20.92 18.18
CA ARG A 337 -23.75 20.82 17.79
C ARG A 337 -24.40 19.71 18.63
N PRO A 338 -25.49 19.99 19.36
CA PRO A 338 -26.15 18.97 20.14
C PRO A 338 -26.63 17.85 19.21
N CYS A 339 -26.05 16.66 19.38
CA CYS A 339 -26.67 15.45 18.89
C CYS A 339 -28.02 15.33 19.63
N PRO A 340 -29.16 15.21 18.96
CA PRO A 340 -30.47 15.11 19.64
C PRO A 340 -30.51 14.04 20.72
N VAL A 341 -29.63 13.06 20.63
CA VAL A 341 -29.48 11.91 21.52
C VAL A 341 -28.76 12.25 22.83
N CYS A 342 -27.83 13.23 22.81
CA CYS A 342 -27.04 13.57 24.01
C CYS A 342 -27.74 14.55 24.96
N TRP A 343 -28.89 15.10 24.59
CA TRP A 343 -29.61 16.11 25.39
C TRP A 343 -30.57 15.54 26.44
N ALA A 344 -30.87 14.25 26.40
CA ALA A 344 -31.87 13.68 27.32
C ALA A 344 -31.36 13.45 28.77
N THR A 345 -30.08 13.67 29.07
CA THR A 345 -29.48 13.28 30.35
C THR A 345 -28.57 14.30 31.04
N SER A 346 -28.48 15.55 30.57
CA SER A 346 -27.72 16.57 31.30
C SER A 346 -28.67 17.55 32.02
N ALA A 347 -28.81 17.36 33.31
CA ALA A 347 -29.33 18.40 34.19
C ALA A 347 -28.36 19.59 34.23
N PRO A 348 -28.86 20.84 34.37
CA PRO A 348 -28.00 22.01 34.40
C PRO A 348 -27.47 22.18 35.80
N ASP A 349 -26.15 22.19 35.99
CA ASP A 349 -25.50 22.97 37.03
C ASP A 349 -23.98 22.86 36.95
N SER A 350 -23.35 23.90 36.46
CA SER A 350 -22.20 24.61 37.06
C SER A 350 -21.51 25.53 36.06
N PRO A 351 -21.03 26.72 36.49
CA PRO A 351 -20.55 27.77 35.58
C PRO A 351 -19.16 27.49 35.04
N SER A 352 -19.05 27.68 33.72
CA SER A 352 -17.85 27.50 32.93
C SER A 352 -16.75 28.52 33.23
N THR A 353 -15.61 28.05 33.71
CA THR A 353 -14.34 28.78 33.65
C THR A 353 -13.65 28.51 32.31
N PRO A 354 -13.19 29.51 31.56
CA PRO A 354 -12.54 29.27 30.26
C PRO A 354 -11.13 28.74 30.47
N ILE A 355 -10.89 27.50 30.05
CA ILE A 355 -9.56 26.93 30.01
C ILE A 355 -8.84 27.44 28.76
N ARG A 356 -7.78 28.20 28.96
CA ARG A 356 -6.83 28.63 27.95
C ARG A 356 -6.16 27.38 27.34
N THR A 357 -6.53 27.02 26.15
CA THR A 357 -5.82 26.01 25.35
C THR A 357 -4.64 26.66 24.67
N SER A 358 -3.42 26.35 25.12
CA SER A 358 -2.21 26.59 24.34
C SER A 358 -2.17 25.64 23.14
N PRO A 359 -1.87 26.12 21.92
CA PRO A 359 -1.84 25.26 20.76
C PRO A 359 -0.56 24.41 20.75
N THR A 360 -0.70 23.11 20.93
CA THR A 360 0.38 22.15 20.67
C THR A 360 0.65 22.14 19.18
N ARG A 361 1.85 22.58 18.81
CA ARG A 361 2.35 22.66 17.44
C ARG A 361 2.27 21.28 16.76
N CYS A 362 1.39 21.11 15.81
CA CYS A 362 1.49 20.08 14.79
C CYS A 362 2.71 20.36 13.89
N ARG A 363 3.81 19.66 14.12
CA ARG A 363 4.95 19.63 13.19
C ARG A 363 4.54 18.83 11.96
N GLY A 364 4.61 19.48 10.77
CA GLY A 364 4.65 18.71 9.55
C GLY A 364 3.89 19.24 8.35
N ALA A 365 3.69 20.54 8.19
CA ALA A 365 3.38 21.08 6.87
C ALA A 365 4.64 21.74 6.30
N ARG A 366 5.39 21.02 5.46
CA ARG A 366 6.42 21.63 4.60
C ARG A 366 5.72 22.61 3.64
N ARG A 367 5.72 23.88 3.99
CA ARG A 367 5.45 24.96 3.03
C ARG A 367 6.50 24.87 1.92
N ARG A 368 6.08 24.52 0.72
CA ARG A 368 6.83 24.84 -0.49
C ARG A 368 6.87 26.38 -0.58
N ARG A 369 8.03 26.94 -0.31
CA ARG A 369 8.31 28.33 -0.65
C ARG A 369 8.31 28.41 -2.17
N SER A 370 7.39 29.16 -2.73
CA SER A 370 7.45 29.66 -4.09
C SER A 370 8.69 30.53 -4.20
N ALA A 371 9.66 30.10 -5.00
CA ALA A 371 10.79 30.91 -5.36
C ALA A 371 10.28 32.04 -6.27
N ALA A 372 10.25 33.25 -5.75
CA ALA A 372 10.08 34.45 -6.54
C ALA A 372 11.24 34.54 -7.52
N SER A 373 10.89 34.67 -8.79
CA SER A 373 11.79 34.81 -9.92
C SER A 373 12.67 36.05 -9.79
N TRP A 374 13.96 35.84 -9.54
CA TRP A 374 14.97 36.88 -9.84
C TRP A 374 15.30 36.78 -11.31
N LYS A 375 14.78 37.75 -12.09
CA LYS A 375 15.20 38.02 -13.48
C LYS A 375 16.59 38.67 -13.42
N ARG A 376 17.62 37.98 -13.89
CA ARG A 376 18.90 38.58 -14.28
C ARG A 376 18.71 39.35 -15.61
N PRO A 377 19.24 40.57 -15.77
CA PRO A 377 19.23 41.27 -17.04
C PRO A 377 20.16 40.56 -18.03
N GLN A 378 19.68 40.36 -19.24
CA GLN A 378 20.47 39.87 -20.38
C GLN A 378 21.33 40.99 -20.95
N PRO A 379 22.58 40.74 -21.39
CA PRO A 379 23.37 41.71 -22.12
C PRO A 379 22.85 41.85 -23.55
N SER A 380 22.80 43.10 -24.01
CA SER A 380 22.43 43.59 -25.36
C SER A 380 23.24 42.89 -26.46
N ARG A 381 22.55 42.28 -27.41
CA ARG A 381 23.13 41.79 -28.67
C ARG A 381 23.28 42.94 -29.67
N THR A 382 24.50 43.22 -30.07
CA THR A 382 24.86 44.00 -31.24
C THR A 382 24.55 43.23 -32.52
N PRO A 383 24.11 43.88 -33.57
CA PRO A 383 23.77 43.24 -34.85
C PRO A 383 25.05 42.98 -35.68
N SER A 384 25.30 41.78 -36.09
CA SER A 384 26.34 41.43 -37.07
C SER A 384 25.79 41.42 -38.49
N ARG A 385 26.59 42.05 -39.35
CA ARG A 385 26.44 42.31 -40.79
C ARG A 385 26.18 41.08 -41.66
N PRO A 386 25.57 41.24 -42.83
CA PRO A 386 25.29 40.13 -43.78
C PRO A 386 26.51 39.81 -44.63
N THR A 387 26.89 38.56 -44.77
CA THR A 387 27.87 38.09 -45.75
C THR A 387 27.21 37.49 -46.99
N ARG A 388 27.71 37.98 -48.06
CA ARG A 388 27.56 37.75 -49.47
C ARG A 388 27.32 36.31 -49.93
N ARG A 389 26.32 36.18 -50.80
CA ARG A 389 26.17 35.07 -51.78
C ARG A 389 27.43 34.82 -52.58
N ARG A 390 27.85 33.60 -52.75
CA ARG A 390 28.55 33.13 -53.99
C ARG A 390 27.78 31.98 -54.59
N ARG A 391 27.40 32.18 -55.87
CA ARG A 391 26.98 31.17 -56.82
C ARG A 391 28.20 30.41 -57.31
N ALA A 392 28.07 29.13 -57.55
CA ALA A 392 28.68 28.32 -58.62
C ALA A 392 28.13 26.91 -58.44
N GLY A 393 27.65 26.18 -59.37
CA GLY A 393 27.81 26.10 -60.80
C GLY A 393 27.84 24.60 -61.10
N ALA A 394 26.99 24.20 -62.00
CA ALA A 394 26.75 22.88 -62.55
C ALA A 394 27.99 22.01 -62.79
N ARG A 395 27.92 20.73 -62.51
CA ARG A 395 27.88 19.62 -63.50
C ARG A 395 27.45 18.34 -62.79
#